data_f1b51e4a66ce4d60a57641554c8ef334
#
_entry.id   f1b51e4a66ce4d60a57641554c8ef334
#
_cell.length_a   1.000
_cell.length_b   1.000
_cell.length_c   1.000
_cell.angle_alpha   90.00
_cell.angle_beta   90.00
_cell.angle_gamma   90.00
#
_symmetry.space_group_name_H-M   'P 1'
#
loop_
_entity.id
_entity.type
_entity.pdbx_description
1 polymer ?
#
loop_
_entity_poly.entity_id
_entity_poly.type
_entity_poly.pdbx_seq_one_letter_code
_entity_poly.pdbx_strand_id
1 'polypeptide(L)'
;STNSVGTLKQIQNSCSCTTASISKKRLQPGDTSKIAVAYKAGGSTQDAVKLLRVDFMEADSPVALLTIKAKIRKPLSVSVSDLQIRTSGEAQTGAGSFEVFNYTATRWPSVRVKSSVEWLAVEAARIESAPGKLTNGEPLEVWRVSIVVAMAGGNYGRQRGDVEVEAAGVAGGAVIIPVAVDVVRPLNAVPESLFLGSVPAGKPVRKSLRLIATPGEMPIRLDELQISTESKLISNLEIEDVAARTFRLHAEFAPSNIGLIEGAISVRLRGQLRDLVTIRF
;
A
#
# COMPACT_ATOMS: atom_id res chain seq x y z
N SER A 1 -14.30 44.95 -32.27
CA SER A 1 -13.96 44.83 -33.69
C SER A 1 -13.00 45.93 -34.08
N THR A 2 -11.75 45.64 -34.11
CA THR A 2 -10.75 46.56 -34.63
C THR A 2 -10.65 46.38 -36.14
N ASN A 3 -10.84 47.46 -36.90
CA ASN A 3 -10.65 47.52 -38.35
C ASN A 3 -9.15 47.47 -38.74
N SER A 4 -8.29 46.89 -37.89
CA SER A 4 -6.85 46.82 -38.08
C SER A 4 -6.40 45.44 -38.50
N VAL A 5 -5.35 45.38 -39.33
CA VAL A 5 -4.67 44.13 -39.69
C VAL A 5 -3.85 43.64 -38.49
N GLY A 6 -4.01 42.41 -38.09
CA GLY A 6 -3.20 41.80 -37.04
C GLY A 6 -2.11 40.90 -37.63
N THR A 7 -0.86 41.12 -37.23
CA THR A 7 0.27 40.27 -37.67
C THR A 7 0.84 39.55 -36.50
N LEU A 8 0.85 38.20 -36.56
CA LEU A 8 1.44 37.38 -35.51
C LEU A 8 2.94 37.61 -35.38
N LYS A 9 3.41 37.95 -34.18
CA LYS A 9 4.82 38.09 -33.85
C LYS A 9 5.39 36.72 -33.46
N GLN A 10 4.81 36.08 -32.46
CA GLN A 10 5.28 34.81 -31.94
C GLN A 10 4.19 34.07 -31.16
N ILE A 11 4.39 32.78 -31.01
CA ILE A 11 3.65 31.94 -30.03
C ILE A 11 4.68 31.47 -29.00
N GLN A 12 4.45 31.80 -27.73
CA GLN A 12 5.25 31.34 -26.62
C GLN A 12 4.54 30.19 -25.90
N ASN A 13 5.27 29.09 -25.68
CA ASN A 13 4.79 27.92 -24.98
C ASN A 13 5.26 27.95 -23.54
N SER A 14 4.45 27.51 -22.59
CA SER A 14 4.82 27.42 -21.17
C SER A 14 5.80 26.27 -20.87
N CYS A 15 6.05 25.35 -21.81
CA CYS A 15 7.01 24.25 -21.70
C CYS A 15 7.49 23.77 -23.08
N SER A 16 8.65 23.13 -23.12
CA SER A 16 9.17 22.43 -24.31
C SER A 16 8.35 21.21 -24.75
N CYS A 17 7.43 20.75 -23.90
CA CYS A 17 6.53 19.63 -24.16
C CYS A 17 5.34 20.00 -25.06
N THR A 18 5.17 21.29 -25.39
CA THR A 18 4.10 21.79 -26.25
C THR A 18 4.68 22.51 -27.45
N THR A 19 4.23 22.17 -28.66
CA THR A 19 4.54 22.91 -29.86
C THR A 19 3.26 23.47 -30.45
N ALA A 20 3.35 24.67 -31.02
CA ALA A 20 2.22 25.31 -31.65
C ALA A 20 2.61 25.90 -33.00
N SER A 21 1.73 25.80 -34.00
CA SER A 21 1.87 26.41 -35.31
C SER A 21 0.56 27.11 -35.71
N ILE A 22 0.64 28.12 -36.52
CA ILE A 22 -0.51 28.87 -36.99
C ILE A 22 -0.60 28.81 -38.51
N SER A 23 -1.83 28.66 -39.03
CA SER A 23 -2.07 28.51 -40.44
C SER A 23 -1.92 29.81 -41.23
N LYS A 24 -2.26 30.97 -40.65
CA LYS A 24 -2.18 32.28 -41.27
C LYS A 24 -1.63 33.30 -40.29
N LYS A 25 -0.45 33.91 -40.59
CA LYS A 25 0.22 34.85 -39.69
C LYS A 25 -0.31 36.28 -39.78
N ARG A 26 -0.87 36.67 -40.93
CA ARG A 26 -1.43 38.02 -41.15
C ARG A 26 -2.93 37.91 -41.28
N LEU A 27 -3.66 38.57 -40.43
CA LEU A 27 -5.12 38.53 -40.33
C LEU A 27 -5.72 39.89 -40.71
N GLN A 28 -6.60 39.89 -41.66
CA GLN A 28 -7.44 41.02 -42.03
C GLN A 28 -8.66 41.10 -41.08
N PRO A 29 -9.34 42.22 -40.94
CA PRO A 29 -10.61 42.28 -40.20
C PRO A 29 -11.59 41.23 -40.71
N GLY A 30 -12.11 40.40 -39.77
CA GLY A 30 -13.02 39.29 -40.11
C GLY A 30 -12.31 37.96 -40.45
N ASP A 31 -10.98 37.95 -40.62
CA ASP A 31 -10.22 36.72 -40.84
C ASP A 31 -10.18 35.82 -39.62
N THR A 32 -10.07 34.51 -39.88
CA THR A 32 -9.80 33.50 -38.84
C THR A 32 -8.52 32.75 -39.13
N SER A 33 -7.82 32.31 -38.09
CA SER A 33 -6.67 31.46 -38.23
C SER A 33 -6.74 30.27 -37.26
N LYS A 34 -6.23 29.13 -37.71
CA LYS A 34 -6.17 27.92 -36.90
C LYS A 34 -4.80 27.81 -36.25
N ILE A 35 -4.78 27.56 -34.93
CA ILE A 35 -3.58 27.21 -34.22
C ILE A 35 -3.60 25.68 -34.02
N ALA A 36 -2.66 25.00 -34.63
CA ALA A 36 -2.45 23.58 -34.38
C ALA A 36 -1.49 23.43 -33.18
N VAL A 37 -1.90 22.66 -32.21
CA VAL A 37 -1.11 22.42 -31.00
C VAL A 37 -0.82 20.93 -30.87
N ALA A 38 0.45 20.59 -30.70
CA ALA A 38 0.88 19.26 -30.36
C ALA A 38 1.46 19.26 -28.95
N TYR A 39 0.95 18.37 -28.10
CA TYR A 39 1.42 18.18 -26.75
C TYR A 39 2.05 16.79 -26.63
N LYS A 40 3.33 16.73 -26.25
CA LYS A 40 4.04 15.50 -25.98
C LYS A 40 3.80 15.11 -24.51
N ALA A 41 2.92 14.15 -24.30
CA ALA A 41 2.65 13.62 -22.97
C ALA A 41 3.86 12.87 -22.41
N GLY A 42 4.14 13.09 -21.14
CA GLY A 42 5.05 12.23 -20.38
C GLY A 42 4.43 10.84 -20.13
N GLY A 43 5.23 9.85 -19.74
CA GLY A 43 4.78 8.48 -19.51
C GLY A 43 3.90 8.26 -18.27
N SER A 44 3.51 9.29 -17.54
CA SER A 44 2.69 9.20 -16.32
C SER A 44 1.25 9.63 -16.56
N THR A 45 0.31 9.02 -15.83
CA THR A 45 -1.08 9.46 -15.76
C THR A 45 -1.16 10.80 -15.04
N GLN A 46 -1.71 11.83 -15.68
CA GLN A 46 -1.82 13.16 -15.10
C GLN A 46 -2.85 14.03 -15.82
N ASP A 47 -3.32 15.06 -15.15
CA ASP A 47 -4.06 16.15 -15.74
C ASP A 47 -3.08 17.31 -16.00
N ALA A 48 -2.94 17.70 -17.24
CA ALA A 48 -2.03 18.74 -17.66
C ALA A 48 -2.78 20.02 -18.05
N VAL A 49 -2.30 21.15 -17.55
CA VAL A 49 -2.74 22.48 -17.98
C VAL A 49 -1.53 23.22 -18.54
N LYS A 50 -1.65 23.66 -19.78
CA LYS A 50 -0.59 24.40 -20.48
C LYS A 50 -1.15 25.72 -21.01
N LEU A 51 -0.30 26.73 -20.99
CA LEU A 51 -0.61 28.05 -21.49
C LEU A 51 0.17 28.33 -22.77
N LEU A 52 -0.52 28.87 -23.75
CA LEU A 52 0.07 29.45 -24.94
C LEU A 52 -0.22 30.93 -24.95
N ARG A 53 0.81 31.74 -25.11
CA ARG A 53 0.72 33.18 -25.31
C ARG A 53 0.94 33.48 -26.78
N VAL A 54 -0.03 34.19 -27.37
CA VAL A 54 0.03 34.64 -28.78
C VAL A 54 0.25 36.15 -28.78
N ASP A 55 1.41 36.59 -29.27
CA ASP A 55 1.77 37.99 -29.35
C ASP A 55 1.61 38.48 -30.80
N PHE A 56 1.10 39.69 -30.97
CA PHE A 56 0.98 40.37 -32.25
C PHE A 56 2.06 41.46 -32.37
N MET A 57 2.32 41.88 -33.61
CA MET A 57 3.38 42.90 -33.89
C MET A 57 2.91 44.31 -33.57
N GLU A 58 1.60 44.53 -33.64
CA GLU A 58 0.99 45.83 -33.41
C GLU A 58 0.98 46.13 -31.90
N ALA A 59 1.51 47.32 -31.52
CA ALA A 59 1.78 47.67 -30.11
C ALA A 59 0.51 47.67 -29.22
N ASP A 60 -0.65 47.99 -29.79
CA ASP A 60 -1.92 48.07 -29.08
C ASP A 60 -2.75 46.81 -29.21
N SER A 61 -2.21 45.74 -29.81
CA SER A 61 -2.94 44.49 -29.94
C SER A 61 -2.97 43.72 -28.61
N PRO A 62 -4.13 43.23 -28.20
CA PRO A 62 -4.23 42.42 -26.99
C PRO A 62 -3.49 41.09 -27.15
N VAL A 63 -2.75 40.71 -26.11
CA VAL A 63 -2.15 39.38 -26.02
C VAL A 63 -3.26 38.33 -25.86
N ALA A 64 -3.27 37.32 -26.73
CA ALA A 64 -4.19 36.20 -26.58
C ALA A 64 -3.55 35.08 -25.73
N LEU A 65 -4.24 34.69 -24.66
CA LEU A 65 -3.84 33.57 -23.81
C LEU A 65 -4.76 32.37 -24.06
N LEU A 66 -4.18 31.27 -24.48
CA LEU A 66 -4.90 30.02 -24.73
C LEU A 66 -4.54 29.01 -23.65
N THR A 67 -5.54 28.44 -23.01
CA THR A 67 -5.36 27.37 -22.01
C THR A 67 -5.67 26.02 -22.65
N ILE A 68 -4.69 25.14 -22.63
CA ILE A 68 -4.84 23.75 -23.09
C ILE A 68 -4.98 22.87 -21.84
N LYS A 69 -6.09 22.13 -21.76
CA LYS A 69 -6.32 21.12 -20.73
C LYS A 69 -6.25 19.75 -21.38
N ALA A 70 -5.37 18.88 -20.88
CA ALA A 70 -5.23 17.52 -21.38
C ALA A 70 -5.28 16.53 -20.21
N LYS A 71 -6.13 15.52 -20.33
CA LYS A 71 -6.15 14.38 -19.41
C LYS A 71 -5.34 13.25 -20.03
N ILE A 72 -4.21 12.94 -19.41
CA ILE A 72 -3.33 11.86 -19.87
C ILE A 72 -3.58 10.65 -19.00
N ARG A 73 -3.90 9.53 -19.63
CA ARG A 73 -4.17 8.26 -18.96
C ARG A 73 -3.34 7.17 -19.62
N LYS A 74 -2.72 6.30 -18.81
CA LYS A 74 -2.12 5.07 -19.34
C LYS A 74 -3.22 4.11 -19.77
N PRO A 75 -3.00 3.30 -20.80
CA PRO A 75 -3.97 2.30 -21.23
C PRO A 75 -4.50 1.45 -20.10
N LEU A 76 -3.60 0.95 -19.25
CA LEU A 76 -3.86 0.28 -17.98
C LEU A 76 -3.43 1.19 -16.84
N SER A 77 -4.34 1.50 -15.95
CA SER A 77 -4.09 2.28 -14.73
C SER A 77 -4.73 1.58 -13.53
N VAL A 78 -4.24 1.90 -12.34
CA VAL A 78 -4.73 1.32 -11.07
C VAL A 78 -5.08 2.43 -10.09
N SER A 79 -6.00 2.15 -9.16
CA SER A 79 -6.47 3.13 -8.18
C SER A 79 -5.46 3.40 -7.05
N VAL A 80 -4.45 2.54 -6.89
CA VAL A 80 -3.46 2.62 -5.80
C VAL A 80 -2.04 2.48 -6.36
N SER A 81 -1.08 3.07 -5.66
CA SER A 81 0.35 2.86 -5.94
C SER A 81 0.95 1.73 -5.10
N ASP A 82 0.37 1.47 -3.95
CA ASP A 82 0.72 0.42 -2.99
C ASP A 82 -0.51 0.06 -2.17
N LEU A 83 -0.48 -1.09 -1.51
CA LEU A 83 -1.58 -1.54 -0.65
C LEU A 83 -1.02 -1.93 0.72
N GLN A 84 -1.68 -1.46 1.77
CA GLN A 84 -1.37 -1.85 3.14
C GLN A 84 -2.56 -2.60 3.74
N ILE A 85 -2.28 -3.82 4.23
CA ILE A 85 -3.27 -4.69 4.86
C ILE A 85 -2.80 -4.95 6.28
N ARG A 86 -3.71 -4.88 7.23
CA ARG A 86 -3.46 -5.28 8.61
C ARG A 86 -4.18 -6.59 8.87
N THR A 87 -3.47 -7.56 9.41
CA THR A 87 -4.03 -8.83 9.85
C THR A 87 -3.81 -9.03 11.32
N SER A 88 -4.69 -9.77 11.96
CA SER A 88 -4.61 -10.07 13.38
C SER A 88 -5.21 -11.46 13.66
N GLY A 89 -5.00 -11.92 14.87
CA GLY A 89 -5.50 -13.21 15.31
C GLY A 89 -4.70 -14.42 14.80
N GLU A 90 -5.17 -15.61 15.11
CA GLU A 90 -4.50 -16.87 14.78
C GLU A 90 -4.48 -17.18 13.29
N ALA A 91 -5.58 -16.93 12.62
CA ALA A 91 -5.72 -17.21 11.20
C ALA A 91 -4.87 -16.28 10.33
N GLN A 92 -4.39 -15.15 10.89
CA GLN A 92 -3.59 -14.14 10.19
C GLN A 92 -4.16 -13.83 8.80
N THR A 93 -5.50 -13.75 8.73
CA THR A 93 -6.24 -13.46 7.52
C THR A 93 -6.53 -11.97 7.41
N GLY A 94 -6.47 -11.46 6.21
CA GLY A 94 -6.81 -10.08 5.91
C GLY A 94 -7.31 -9.97 4.47
N ALA A 95 -7.97 -8.88 4.17
CA ALA A 95 -8.46 -8.64 2.82
C ALA A 95 -8.18 -7.19 2.41
N GLY A 96 -8.00 -6.99 1.12
CA GLY A 96 -7.87 -5.70 0.48
C GLY A 96 -8.41 -5.75 -0.93
N SER A 97 -8.58 -4.60 -1.53
CA SER A 97 -8.94 -4.52 -2.94
C SER A 97 -8.49 -3.21 -3.55
N PHE A 98 -8.33 -3.21 -4.87
CA PHE A 98 -8.11 -2.02 -5.67
C PHE A 98 -8.78 -2.16 -7.03
N GLU A 99 -8.88 -1.04 -7.74
CA GLU A 99 -9.49 -0.99 -9.05
C GLU A 99 -8.46 -0.86 -10.15
N VAL A 100 -8.75 -1.49 -11.28
CA VAL A 100 -7.97 -1.45 -12.52
C VAL A 100 -8.83 -0.83 -13.59
N PHE A 101 -8.32 0.21 -14.23
CA PHE A 101 -9.03 1.04 -15.19
C PHE A 101 -8.54 0.80 -16.61
N ASN A 102 -9.46 0.55 -17.53
CA ASN A 102 -9.23 0.48 -18.95
C ASN A 102 -9.46 1.84 -19.61
N TYR A 103 -8.38 2.47 -20.05
CA TYR A 103 -8.43 3.71 -20.84
C TYR A 103 -8.15 3.49 -22.33
N THR A 104 -8.27 2.24 -22.83
CA THR A 104 -8.18 1.95 -24.27
C THR A 104 -9.53 2.13 -24.94
N ALA A 105 -9.52 2.17 -26.27
CA ALA A 105 -10.76 2.26 -27.08
C ALA A 105 -11.53 0.92 -27.15
N THR A 106 -10.91 -0.18 -26.72
CA THR A 106 -11.47 -1.53 -26.80
C THR A 106 -11.56 -2.17 -25.43
N ARG A 107 -12.56 -3.02 -25.21
CA ARG A 107 -12.69 -3.81 -24.00
C ARG A 107 -11.60 -4.86 -23.92
N TRP A 108 -11.12 -5.11 -22.72
CA TRP A 108 -10.17 -6.19 -22.50
C TRP A 108 -10.90 -7.53 -22.35
N PRO A 109 -10.45 -8.60 -23.02
CA PRO A 109 -11.04 -9.91 -22.84
C PRO A 109 -10.83 -10.44 -21.41
N SER A 110 -9.70 -10.13 -20.80
CA SER A 110 -9.39 -10.53 -19.43
C SER A 110 -8.33 -9.62 -18.79
N VAL A 111 -8.36 -9.56 -17.46
CA VAL A 111 -7.29 -9.05 -16.62
C VAL A 111 -6.70 -10.22 -15.86
N ARG A 112 -5.41 -10.44 -16.00
CA ARG A 112 -4.66 -11.45 -15.27
C ARG A 112 -3.97 -10.81 -14.09
N VAL A 113 -4.07 -11.45 -12.94
CA VAL A 113 -3.39 -11.05 -11.71
C VAL A 113 -2.55 -12.20 -11.19
N LYS A 114 -1.36 -11.87 -10.69
CA LYS A 114 -0.46 -12.84 -10.07
C LYS A 114 0.12 -12.25 -8.81
N SER A 115 0.33 -13.09 -7.82
CA SER A 115 1.07 -12.75 -6.62
C SER A 115 2.51 -13.24 -6.70
N SER A 116 3.44 -12.48 -6.13
CA SER A 116 4.84 -12.88 -5.97
C SER A 116 5.06 -13.86 -4.80
N VAL A 117 4.04 -14.07 -3.95
CA VAL A 117 4.12 -14.86 -2.72
C VAL A 117 2.88 -15.73 -2.54
N GLU A 118 3.03 -16.92 -1.97
CA GLU A 118 1.96 -17.92 -1.82
C GLU A 118 0.87 -17.51 -0.82
N TRP A 119 1.24 -16.74 0.20
CA TRP A 119 0.29 -16.31 1.24
C TRP A 119 -0.65 -15.18 0.79
N LEU A 120 -0.54 -14.71 -0.44
CA LEU A 120 -1.34 -13.65 -1.02
C LEU A 120 -2.14 -14.18 -2.19
N ALA A 121 -3.40 -14.54 -1.95
CA ALA A 121 -4.32 -14.94 -3.00
C ALA A 121 -4.94 -13.70 -3.67
N VAL A 122 -4.99 -13.70 -5.00
CA VAL A 122 -5.48 -12.56 -5.80
C VAL A 122 -6.46 -13.03 -6.87
N GLU A 123 -7.53 -12.27 -7.05
CA GLU A 123 -8.54 -12.51 -8.06
C GLU A 123 -9.00 -11.19 -8.69
N ALA A 124 -9.23 -11.19 -10.00
CA ALA A 124 -9.77 -10.04 -10.72
C ALA A 124 -11.16 -10.34 -11.27
N ALA A 125 -12.12 -9.47 -10.96
CA ALA A 125 -13.48 -9.53 -11.48
C ALA A 125 -13.85 -8.21 -12.17
N ARG A 126 -14.53 -8.31 -13.33
CA ARG A 126 -15.06 -7.11 -13.99
C ARG A 126 -16.20 -6.54 -13.18
N ILE A 127 -16.15 -5.24 -12.93
CA ILE A 127 -17.29 -4.51 -12.39
C ILE A 127 -18.17 -4.14 -13.59
N GLU A 128 -19.44 -4.51 -13.53
CA GLU A 128 -20.40 -4.04 -14.51
C GLU A 128 -20.56 -2.52 -14.37
N SER A 129 -19.83 -1.78 -15.18
CA SER A 129 -20.05 -0.36 -15.33
C SER A 129 -20.93 -0.10 -16.55
N ALA A 130 -21.71 0.98 -16.47
CA ALA A 130 -22.55 1.43 -17.56
C ALA A 130 -21.78 1.44 -18.90
N PRO A 131 -22.43 1.16 -20.04
CA PRO A 131 -21.79 1.14 -21.35
C PRO A 131 -21.22 2.53 -21.66
N GLY A 132 -19.95 2.74 -21.30
CA GLY A 132 -19.26 4.01 -21.52
C GLY A 132 -18.61 4.03 -22.90
N LYS A 133 -18.88 5.04 -23.67
CA LYS A 133 -17.91 5.54 -24.64
C LYS A 133 -16.82 6.24 -23.81
N LEU A 134 -15.56 6.15 -24.24
CA LEU A 134 -14.46 6.99 -23.73
C LEU A 134 -14.80 8.48 -23.92
N THR A 135 -15.62 9.02 -23.07
CA THR A 135 -16.00 10.43 -23.08
C THR A 135 -15.45 11.08 -21.83
N ASN A 136 -14.75 12.19 -22.00
CA ASN A 136 -14.26 13.03 -20.90
C ASN A 136 -13.20 12.42 -19.97
N GLY A 137 -12.45 11.39 -20.42
CA GLY A 137 -11.39 10.78 -19.62
C GLY A 137 -11.88 9.80 -18.56
N GLU A 138 -13.11 9.32 -18.68
CA GLU A 138 -13.64 8.18 -17.94
C GLU A 138 -13.09 6.86 -18.48
N PRO A 139 -12.86 5.83 -17.66
CA PRO A 139 -12.43 4.52 -18.14
C PRO A 139 -13.55 3.83 -18.93
N LEU A 140 -13.17 3.05 -19.94
CA LEU A 140 -14.12 2.23 -20.72
C LEU A 140 -14.73 1.12 -19.87
N GLU A 141 -13.94 0.54 -18.98
CA GLU A 141 -14.35 -0.48 -18.02
C GLU A 141 -13.46 -0.45 -16.77
N VAL A 142 -14.00 -0.99 -15.69
CA VAL A 142 -13.32 -1.10 -14.39
C VAL A 142 -13.31 -2.55 -13.97
N TRP A 143 -12.19 -3.01 -13.45
CA TRP A 143 -12.01 -4.31 -12.83
C TRP A 143 -11.67 -4.13 -11.37
N ARG A 144 -12.21 -4.97 -10.50
CA ARG A 144 -11.81 -5.04 -9.09
C ARG A 144 -10.84 -6.20 -8.91
N VAL A 145 -9.71 -5.92 -8.33
CA VAL A 145 -8.79 -6.94 -7.84
C VAL A 145 -9.02 -7.10 -6.34
N SER A 146 -9.44 -8.29 -5.96
CA SER A 146 -9.60 -8.68 -4.57
C SER A 146 -8.36 -9.44 -4.11
N ILE A 147 -7.92 -9.14 -2.92
CA ILE A 147 -6.73 -9.69 -2.30
C ILE A 147 -7.15 -10.33 -0.99
N VAL A 148 -6.75 -11.58 -0.79
CA VAL A 148 -6.92 -12.30 0.47
C VAL A 148 -5.54 -12.72 0.96
N VAL A 149 -5.23 -12.31 2.18
CA VAL A 149 -4.03 -12.71 2.89
C VAL A 149 -4.38 -13.93 3.74
N ALA A 150 -3.61 -15.01 3.59
CA ALA A 150 -3.73 -16.21 4.40
C ALA A 150 -2.32 -16.69 4.77
N MET A 151 -1.80 -16.18 5.87
CA MET A 151 -0.46 -16.58 6.34
C MET A 151 -0.55 -17.78 7.28
N ALA A 152 0.42 -18.68 7.14
CA ALA A 152 0.66 -19.67 8.18
C ALA A 152 1.09 -18.93 9.45
N GLY A 153 0.43 -19.19 10.58
CA GLY A 153 0.67 -18.48 11.84
C GLY A 153 2.13 -18.49 12.29
N GLY A 154 2.50 -17.48 13.09
CA GLY A 154 3.86 -17.28 13.61
C GLY A 154 4.68 -16.22 12.88
N ASN A 155 4.27 -15.80 11.69
CA ASN A 155 4.97 -14.75 10.93
C ASN A 155 4.44 -13.37 11.32
N TYR A 156 4.81 -12.89 12.50
CA TYR A 156 4.43 -11.55 12.97
C TYR A 156 5.34 -10.47 12.39
N GLY A 157 4.82 -9.24 12.38
CA GLY A 157 5.52 -8.08 11.86
C GLY A 157 5.16 -7.80 10.40
N ARG A 158 5.96 -6.96 9.76
CA ARG A 158 5.68 -6.49 8.40
C ARG A 158 6.17 -7.48 7.36
N GLN A 159 5.25 -8.02 6.59
CA GLN A 159 5.49 -8.88 5.43
C GLN A 159 5.30 -8.07 4.14
N ARG A 160 5.97 -8.47 3.07
CA ARG A 160 5.89 -7.80 1.77
C ARG A 160 5.72 -8.80 0.65
N GLY A 161 4.93 -8.43 -0.33
CA GLY A 161 4.75 -9.12 -1.59
C GLY A 161 4.32 -8.14 -2.66
N ASP A 162 4.21 -8.60 -3.89
CA ASP A 162 3.79 -7.80 -5.02
C ASP A 162 2.62 -8.46 -5.73
N VAL A 163 1.73 -7.65 -6.27
CA VAL A 163 0.66 -8.06 -7.19
C VAL A 163 0.96 -7.51 -8.57
N GLU A 164 1.16 -8.39 -9.51
CA GLU A 164 1.32 -8.08 -10.92
C GLU A 164 -0.04 -8.11 -11.62
N VAL A 165 -0.36 -7.05 -12.36
CA VAL A 165 -1.60 -6.89 -13.11
C VAL A 165 -1.29 -6.73 -14.59
N GLU A 166 -1.81 -7.62 -15.40
CA GLU A 166 -1.70 -7.60 -16.86
C GLU A 166 -3.09 -7.56 -17.50
N ALA A 167 -3.25 -6.75 -18.55
CA ALA A 167 -4.46 -6.75 -19.35
C ALA A 167 -4.18 -7.36 -20.73
N ALA A 168 -5.00 -8.29 -21.15
CA ALA A 168 -4.85 -8.93 -22.46
C ALA A 168 -5.04 -7.94 -23.60
N GLY A 169 -4.09 -7.91 -24.54
CA GLY A 169 -4.11 -7.02 -25.72
C GLY A 169 -3.60 -5.60 -25.46
N VAL A 170 -3.05 -5.30 -24.27
CA VAL A 170 -2.44 -4.01 -23.99
C VAL A 170 -0.92 -4.09 -24.18
N ALA A 171 -0.42 -3.33 -25.15
CA ALA A 171 1.01 -3.15 -25.29
C ALA A 171 1.50 -2.18 -24.21
N GLY A 172 2.48 -2.58 -23.39
CA GLY A 172 3.05 -1.65 -22.41
C GLY A 172 3.38 -2.25 -21.04
N GLY A 173 3.25 -3.56 -20.90
CA GLY A 173 3.73 -4.28 -19.72
C GLY A 173 2.73 -4.39 -18.57
N ALA A 174 3.14 -5.12 -17.57
CA ALA A 174 2.43 -5.30 -16.33
C ALA A 174 2.55 -4.07 -15.41
N VAL A 175 1.56 -3.86 -14.56
CA VAL A 175 1.65 -2.94 -13.43
C VAL A 175 1.91 -3.76 -12.18
N ILE A 176 2.98 -3.41 -11.45
CA ILE A 176 3.33 -4.06 -10.18
C ILE A 176 2.87 -3.16 -9.04
N ILE A 177 2.13 -3.75 -8.10
CA ILE A 177 1.59 -3.07 -6.92
C ILE A 177 2.22 -3.72 -5.70
N PRO A 178 3.08 -3.00 -4.97
CA PRO A 178 3.62 -3.47 -3.70
C PRO A 178 2.50 -3.64 -2.67
N VAL A 179 2.53 -4.77 -1.98
CA VAL A 179 1.59 -5.07 -0.89
C VAL A 179 2.39 -5.27 0.39
N ALA A 180 2.09 -4.46 1.38
CA ALA A 180 2.62 -4.60 2.73
C ALA A 180 1.53 -5.12 3.66
N VAL A 181 1.84 -6.18 4.40
CA VAL A 181 0.93 -6.77 5.38
C VAL A 181 1.55 -6.64 6.77
N ASP A 182 0.90 -5.89 7.63
CA ASP A 182 1.29 -5.76 9.02
C ASP A 182 0.57 -6.83 9.84
N VAL A 183 1.29 -7.91 10.19
CA VAL A 183 0.76 -9.03 10.99
C VAL A 183 0.94 -8.72 12.47
N VAL A 184 -0.15 -8.42 13.13
CA VAL A 184 -0.15 -7.97 14.52
C VAL A 184 -0.13 -9.15 15.48
N ARG A 185 0.76 -9.11 16.48
CA ARG A 185 0.75 -10.07 17.59
C ARG A 185 -0.41 -9.75 18.53
N PRO A 186 -1.24 -10.75 18.87
CA PRO A 186 -2.31 -10.54 19.86
C PRO A 186 -1.78 -10.20 21.26
N LEU A 187 -0.60 -10.71 21.59
CA LEU A 187 0.06 -10.55 22.90
C LEU A 187 1.54 -10.21 22.73
N ASN A 188 2.02 -9.21 23.43
CA ASN A 188 3.41 -8.78 23.42
C ASN A 188 4.04 -8.90 24.81
N ALA A 189 5.29 -9.35 24.88
CA ALA A 189 6.08 -9.37 26.11
C ALA A 189 6.91 -8.09 26.25
N VAL A 190 6.95 -7.52 27.43
CA VAL A 190 7.76 -6.33 27.76
C VAL A 190 8.51 -6.54 29.06
N PRO A 191 9.84 -6.72 29.02
CA PRO A 191 10.69 -6.77 27.82
C PRO A 191 10.46 -8.06 27.01
N GLU A 192 10.88 -8.09 25.72
CA GLU A 192 10.71 -9.24 24.82
C GLU A 192 11.57 -10.45 25.21
N SER A 193 12.59 -10.24 26.04
CA SER A 193 13.45 -11.28 26.60
C SER A 193 13.77 -11.00 28.07
N LEU A 194 14.03 -12.04 28.84
CA LEU A 194 14.43 -11.94 30.22
C LEU A 194 15.96 -12.07 30.33
N PHE A 195 16.61 -10.99 30.69
CA PHE A 195 18.04 -11.05 31.03
C PHE A 195 18.23 -11.42 32.50
N LEU A 196 18.81 -12.58 32.75
CA LEU A 196 19.00 -13.10 34.08
C LEU A 196 20.21 -12.48 34.78
N GLY A 197 21.26 -12.10 34.03
CA GLY A 197 22.54 -11.68 34.58
C GLY A 197 23.29 -12.85 35.21
N SER A 198 24.14 -12.57 36.18
CA SER A 198 24.83 -13.60 36.98
C SER A 198 23.89 -14.14 38.06
N VAL A 199 23.50 -15.39 37.95
CA VAL A 199 22.67 -16.08 38.94
C VAL A 199 23.51 -17.08 39.72
N PRO A 200 23.57 -16.99 41.06
CA PRO A 200 24.33 -17.95 41.86
C PRO A 200 23.71 -19.36 41.78
N ALA A 201 24.54 -20.37 41.57
CA ALA A 201 24.07 -21.75 41.56
C ALA A 201 23.43 -22.11 42.93
N GLY A 202 22.32 -22.85 42.87
CA GLY A 202 21.58 -23.28 44.06
C GLY A 202 20.73 -22.20 44.75
N LYS A 203 20.70 -20.96 44.23
CA LYS A 203 19.82 -19.89 44.75
C LYS A 203 18.74 -19.53 43.71
N PRO A 204 17.45 -19.62 44.07
CA PRO A 204 16.40 -19.23 43.17
C PRO A 204 16.41 -17.70 42.94
N VAL A 205 16.16 -17.29 41.68
CA VAL A 205 16.02 -15.89 41.29
C VAL A 205 14.70 -15.71 40.59
N ARG A 206 13.84 -14.84 41.12
CA ARG A 206 12.56 -14.49 40.52
C ARG A 206 12.73 -13.31 39.57
N LYS A 207 12.25 -13.46 38.34
CA LYS A 207 12.14 -12.40 37.33
C LYS A 207 10.69 -12.26 36.90
N SER A 208 10.34 -11.07 36.44
CA SER A 208 9.00 -10.81 35.92
C SER A 208 9.03 -9.91 34.69
N LEU A 209 8.04 -10.07 33.87
CA LEU A 209 7.77 -9.22 32.72
C LEU A 209 6.27 -8.96 32.57
N ARG A 210 5.93 -7.99 31.77
CA ARG A 210 4.52 -7.71 31.42
C ARG A 210 4.18 -8.34 30.08
N LEU A 211 2.99 -8.91 30.01
CA LEU A 211 2.35 -9.34 28.79
C LEU A 211 1.22 -8.35 28.50
N ILE A 212 1.24 -7.73 27.32
CA ILE A 212 0.31 -6.67 26.95
C ILE A 212 -0.47 -7.14 25.73
N ALA A 213 -1.79 -7.30 25.86
CA ALA A 213 -2.66 -7.61 24.76
C ALA A 213 -2.83 -6.40 23.84
N THR A 214 -2.71 -6.63 22.54
CA THR A 214 -2.78 -5.59 21.52
C THR A 214 -4.17 -4.97 21.46
N PRO A 215 -4.31 -3.64 21.46
CA PRO A 215 -5.60 -2.98 21.28
C PRO A 215 -6.26 -3.31 19.95
N GLY A 216 -7.59 -3.50 19.97
CA GLY A 216 -8.36 -3.84 18.76
C GLY A 216 -8.42 -5.33 18.45
N GLU A 217 -7.63 -6.16 19.12
CA GLU A 217 -7.71 -7.61 19.07
C GLU A 217 -8.80 -8.15 20.02
N MET A 218 -9.15 -9.43 19.81
CA MET A 218 -10.05 -10.13 20.72
C MET A 218 -9.55 -10.02 22.16
N PRO A 219 -10.41 -9.70 23.14
CA PRO A 219 -9.98 -9.62 24.52
C PRO A 219 -9.45 -10.98 24.99
N ILE A 220 -8.23 -11.00 25.48
CA ILE A 220 -7.60 -12.18 26.07
C ILE A 220 -7.90 -12.16 27.55
N ARG A 221 -8.38 -13.28 28.09
CA ARG A 221 -8.64 -13.48 29.51
C ARG A 221 -7.53 -14.30 30.15
N LEU A 222 -7.28 -14.08 31.42
CA LEU A 222 -6.23 -14.79 32.17
C LEU A 222 -6.45 -16.31 32.16
N ASP A 223 -7.68 -16.76 32.30
CA ASP A 223 -8.06 -18.18 32.33
C ASP A 223 -7.92 -18.90 30.98
N GLU A 224 -7.78 -18.13 29.89
CA GLU A 224 -7.50 -18.62 28.54
C GLU A 224 -6.00 -18.78 28.27
N LEU A 225 -5.14 -18.14 29.08
CA LEU A 225 -3.71 -18.22 28.87
C LEU A 225 -3.13 -19.51 29.47
N GLN A 226 -2.29 -20.15 28.70
CA GLN A 226 -1.48 -21.28 29.11
C GLN A 226 -0.01 -20.94 28.95
N ILE A 227 0.76 -21.07 30.03
CA ILE A 227 2.21 -20.86 30.02
C ILE A 227 2.91 -22.22 30.13
N SER A 228 4.03 -22.35 29.42
CA SER A 228 4.84 -23.56 29.46
C SER A 228 6.31 -23.24 29.20
N THR A 229 7.17 -24.12 29.64
CA THR A 229 8.62 -24.09 29.35
C THR A 229 9.13 -25.53 29.26
N GLU A 230 10.11 -25.75 28.40
CA GLU A 230 10.86 -27.00 28.35
C GLU A 230 12.12 -26.93 29.25
N SER A 231 12.45 -25.77 29.78
CA SER A 231 13.64 -25.56 30.59
C SER A 231 13.44 -26.11 32.00
N LYS A 232 14.30 -27.04 32.39
CA LYS A 232 14.35 -27.56 33.75
C LYS A 232 14.90 -26.56 34.79
N LEU A 233 15.37 -25.41 34.33
CA LEU A 233 15.91 -24.36 35.16
C LEU A 233 14.83 -23.49 35.81
N ILE A 234 13.60 -23.58 35.30
CA ILE A 234 12.46 -22.84 35.85
C ILE A 234 11.73 -23.75 36.83
N SER A 235 11.74 -23.36 38.11
CA SER A 235 11.07 -24.08 39.20
C SER A 235 9.61 -23.68 39.37
N ASN A 236 9.27 -22.44 39.00
CA ASN A 236 7.90 -21.95 39.10
C ASN A 236 7.59 -20.94 37.97
N LEU A 237 6.37 -21.03 37.39
CA LEU A 237 5.80 -20.12 36.43
C LEU A 237 4.39 -19.70 36.85
N GLU A 238 4.20 -18.41 37.05
CA GLU A 238 2.91 -17.83 37.42
C GLU A 238 2.56 -16.67 36.53
N ILE A 239 1.25 -16.50 36.26
CA ILE A 239 0.73 -15.36 35.53
C ILE A 239 -0.42 -14.75 36.32
N GLU A 240 -0.45 -13.44 36.43
CA GLU A 240 -1.49 -12.69 37.12
C GLU A 240 -2.06 -11.57 36.27
N ASP A 241 -3.31 -11.21 36.50
CA ASP A 241 -3.93 -10.03 35.92
C ASP A 241 -3.52 -8.79 36.72
N VAL A 242 -2.98 -7.77 36.04
CA VAL A 242 -2.52 -6.55 36.70
C VAL A 242 -3.42 -5.36 36.37
N ALA A 243 -3.88 -5.28 35.14
CA ALA A 243 -4.78 -4.24 34.64
C ALA A 243 -5.44 -4.68 33.37
N ALA A 244 -6.44 -3.94 32.91
CA ALA A 244 -7.09 -4.20 31.64
C ALA A 244 -6.06 -4.45 30.53
N ARG A 245 -6.10 -5.65 29.91
CA ARG A 245 -5.19 -6.09 28.83
C ARG A 245 -3.71 -6.21 29.22
N THR A 246 -3.40 -6.26 30.53
CA THR A 246 -2.00 -6.36 30.99
C THR A 246 -1.91 -7.46 32.04
N PHE A 247 -1.09 -8.45 31.72
CA PHE A 247 -0.76 -9.54 32.62
C PHE A 247 0.69 -9.42 33.08
N ARG A 248 1.02 -10.01 34.21
CA ARG A 248 2.38 -10.13 34.66
C ARG A 248 2.76 -11.61 34.73
N LEU A 249 3.82 -11.95 34.03
CA LEU A 249 4.44 -13.27 34.08
C LEU A 249 5.58 -13.24 35.09
N HIS A 250 5.58 -14.17 36.01
CA HIS A 250 6.67 -14.44 36.97
C HIS A 250 7.32 -15.76 36.62
N ALA A 251 8.65 -15.77 36.60
CA ALA A 251 9.45 -16.97 36.43
C ALA A 251 10.48 -17.04 37.52
N GLU A 252 10.58 -18.19 38.18
CA GLU A 252 11.60 -18.48 39.21
C GLU A 252 12.63 -19.42 38.61
N PHE A 253 13.86 -18.97 38.57
CA PHE A 253 15.00 -19.69 38.00
C PHE A 253 15.82 -20.29 39.12
N ALA A 254 16.05 -21.59 39.11
CA ALA A 254 16.83 -22.33 40.08
C ALA A 254 17.95 -23.15 39.41
N PRO A 255 19.02 -22.50 38.93
CA PRO A 255 20.11 -23.20 38.27
C PRO A 255 20.89 -24.06 39.26
N SER A 256 21.07 -25.33 38.95
CA SER A 256 21.85 -26.27 39.76
C SER A 256 23.32 -26.27 39.38
N ASN A 257 23.69 -25.83 38.20
CA ASN A 257 25.05 -25.90 37.66
C ASN A 257 25.55 -24.50 37.24
N ILE A 258 26.86 -24.36 37.19
CA ILE A 258 27.54 -23.18 36.63
C ILE A 258 27.59 -23.32 35.09
N GLY A 259 27.26 -22.26 34.37
CA GLY A 259 27.32 -22.21 32.91
C GLY A 259 26.39 -21.18 32.31
N LEU A 260 26.35 -21.15 30.97
CA LEU A 260 25.41 -20.33 30.23
C LEU A 260 24.00 -20.90 30.39
N ILE A 261 23.05 -20.03 30.66
CA ILE A 261 21.63 -20.38 30.84
C ILE A 261 20.87 -19.76 29.69
N GLU A 262 20.25 -20.59 28.91
CA GLU A 262 19.36 -20.20 27.81
C GLU A 262 18.09 -21.05 27.80
N GLY A 263 17.02 -20.46 27.37
CA GLY A 263 15.75 -21.16 27.25
C GLY A 263 14.62 -20.26 26.74
N ALA A 264 13.43 -20.81 26.78
CA ALA A 264 12.23 -20.10 26.36
C ALA A 264 11.04 -20.41 27.26
N ILE A 265 10.18 -19.42 27.43
CA ILE A 265 8.84 -19.54 28.00
C ILE A 265 7.85 -19.28 26.90
N SER A 266 6.95 -20.20 26.66
CA SER A 266 5.87 -20.09 25.67
C SER A 266 4.56 -19.71 26.35
N VAL A 267 3.87 -18.73 25.78
CA VAL A 267 2.53 -18.31 26.19
C VAL A 267 1.58 -18.52 25.02
N ARG A 268 0.52 -19.28 25.23
CA ARG A 268 -0.51 -19.60 24.21
C ARG A 268 -1.92 -19.51 24.79
N LEU A 269 -2.91 -19.49 23.93
CA LEU A 269 -4.29 -19.71 24.36
C LEU A 269 -4.54 -21.19 24.62
N ARG A 270 -5.36 -21.48 25.62
CA ARG A 270 -5.73 -22.85 25.98
C ARG A 270 -6.45 -23.53 24.80
N GLY A 271 -5.99 -24.72 24.47
CA GLY A 271 -6.52 -25.49 23.32
C GLY A 271 -5.90 -25.13 21.97
N GLN A 272 -5.02 -24.14 21.93
CA GLN A 272 -4.30 -23.78 20.72
C GLN A 272 -2.91 -24.43 20.69
N LEU A 273 -2.45 -24.80 19.47
CA LEU A 273 -1.14 -25.43 19.28
C LEU A 273 0.00 -24.41 19.16
N ARG A 274 -0.32 -23.15 18.91
CA ARG A 274 0.67 -22.10 18.59
C ARG A 274 0.86 -21.14 19.76
N ASP A 275 2.11 -20.70 19.89
CA ASP A 275 2.46 -19.69 20.87
C ASP A 275 2.03 -18.30 20.40
N LEU A 276 1.35 -17.54 21.26
CA LEU A 276 1.08 -16.12 21.06
C LEU A 276 2.37 -15.31 21.18
N VAL A 277 3.21 -15.69 22.16
CA VAL A 277 4.51 -15.08 22.37
C VAL A 277 5.48 -16.11 22.96
N THR A 278 6.73 -16.06 22.50
CA THR A 278 7.85 -16.84 23.04
C THR A 278 8.87 -15.88 23.63
N ILE A 279 9.16 -16.03 24.91
CA ILE A 279 10.06 -15.19 25.70
C ILE A 279 11.36 -15.95 25.90
N ARG A 280 12.44 -15.44 25.35
CA ARG A 280 13.79 -16.03 25.54
C ARG A 280 14.44 -15.51 26.81
N PHE A 281 15.30 -16.31 27.42
CA PHE A 281 16.11 -15.92 28.55
C PHE A 281 17.50 -16.51 28.45
#